data_82f6d0e4d2077f4a86eed0d1f9a662bf
#
_entry.id   82f6d0e4d2077f4a86eed0d1f9a662bf
#
_cell.length_a   1.000
_cell.length_b   1.000
_cell.length_c   1.000
_cell.angle_alpha   90.00
_cell.angle_beta   90.00
_cell.angle_gamma   90.00
#
_symmetry.space_group_name_H-M   'P 1'
#
loop_
_entity.id
_entity.type
_entity.pdbx_description
1 polymer ?
#
loop_
_entity_poly.entity_id
_entity_poly.type
_entity_poly.pdbx_seq_one_letter_code
_entity_poly.pdbx_strand_id
1 'polypeptide(L)'
;MPLPTDEELLKTGSDLVAQMQAIFGLHPGFRPAHARGALLTGSFTPSQQAAALSSAPHFSAPSTPILARFSSSTGIPQIPDTDPNANPRGLAIRFNLPSTPDGRRAHTDIIAHTTPSFPTRTGAEFLEFLRAAAASPPGAESPTAVEKFLGAHPDALAFVQTPKPSPVSFASAAYFGVNALRFVGGEGGKGIFFRYRIVPAEGEVKTLDAEEVKGKADSYLFDELATHLGDSGPIKFKLLAQIARPEEGDVVDDATKLWPDSRELVELGEVTLDELVEEEEGKRCRRTSFSIPSQGFRASSHPKIRCWR
;
A
#
# COMPACT_ATOMS: atom_id res chain seq x y z
N MET A 1 -3.47 6.56 17.26
CA MET A 1 -4.91 6.54 16.94
C MET A 1 -5.60 5.66 17.97
N PRO A 2 -6.69 6.05 18.62
CA PRO A 2 -7.43 5.14 19.50
C PRO A 2 -7.99 3.98 18.66
N LEU A 3 -8.10 2.80 19.27
CA LEU A 3 -8.77 1.67 18.63
C LEU A 3 -10.25 1.99 18.41
N PRO A 4 -10.88 1.45 17.34
CA PRO A 4 -12.32 1.54 17.19
C PRO A 4 -13.02 0.96 18.44
N THR A 5 -14.17 1.49 18.76
CA THR A 5 -15.03 0.98 19.85
C THR A 5 -16.08 -0.02 19.34
N ASP A 6 -16.16 -0.21 18.05
CA ASP A 6 -17.06 -1.17 17.41
C ASP A 6 -16.49 -2.58 17.54
N GLU A 7 -17.16 -3.41 18.32
CA GLU A 7 -16.75 -4.79 18.63
C GLU A 7 -16.75 -5.69 17.39
N GLU A 8 -17.67 -5.47 16.44
CA GLU A 8 -17.74 -6.25 15.21
C GLU A 8 -16.54 -5.94 14.29
N LEU A 9 -16.16 -4.66 14.17
CA LEU A 9 -14.96 -4.27 13.42
C LEU A 9 -13.69 -4.81 14.06
N LEU A 10 -13.58 -4.77 15.39
CA LEU A 10 -12.44 -5.35 16.11
C LEU A 10 -12.34 -6.85 15.91
N LYS A 11 -13.48 -7.55 16.01
CA LYS A 11 -13.55 -8.99 15.77
C LYS A 11 -13.17 -9.33 14.33
N THR A 12 -13.73 -8.65 13.35
CA THR A 12 -13.40 -8.84 11.92
C THR A 12 -11.91 -8.64 11.66
N GLY A 13 -11.31 -7.58 12.22
CA GLY A 13 -9.87 -7.34 12.11
C GLY A 13 -9.01 -8.46 12.71
N SER A 14 -9.40 -8.96 13.88
CA SER A 14 -8.73 -10.09 14.56
C SER A 14 -8.86 -11.39 13.76
N ASP A 15 -10.06 -11.68 13.26
CA ASP A 15 -10.34 -12.87 12.44
C ASP A 15 -9.58 -12.83 11.11
N LEU A 16 -9.45 -11.66 10.48
CA LEU A 16 -8.64 -11.47 9.26
C LEU A 16 -7.16 -11.81 9.50
N VAL A 17 -6.59 -11.31 10.60
CA VAL A 17 -5.20 -11.64 10.96
C VAL A 17 -5.03 -13.14 11.17
N ALA A 18 -5.93 -13.76 11.96
CA ALA A 18 -5.90 -15.19 12.23
C ALA A 18 -6.05 -16.01 10.94
N GLN A 19 -6.96 -15.63 10.04
CA GLN A 19 -7.19 -16.32 8.77
C GLN A 19 -5.99 -16.22 7.84
N MET A 20 -5.34 -15.05 7.73
CA MET A 20 -4.12 -14.89 6.95
C MET A 20 -2.97 -15.74 7.51
N GLN A 21 -2.81 -15.79 8.85
CA GLN A 21 -1.83 -16.66 9.48
C GLN A 21 -2.12 -18.15 9.27
N ALA A 22 -3.39 -18.54 9.23
CA ALA A 22 -3.78 -19.92 8.90
C ALA A 22 -3.43 -20.30 7.46
N ILE A 23 -3.55 -19.36 6.51
CA ILE A 23 -3.23 -19.59 5.09
C ILE A 23 -1.71 -19.58 4.85
N PHE A 24 -1.00 -18.58 5.36
CA PHE A 24 0.40 -18.30 5.01
C PHE A 24 1.41 -18.81 6.05
N GLY A 25 0.93 -19.28 7.20
CA GLY A 25 1.74 -19.64 8.35
C GLY A 25 1.98 -18.46 9.31
N LEU A 26 2.29 -18.82 10.56
CA LEU A 26 2.73 -17.85 11.57
C LEU A 26 4.23 -17.63 11.45
N HIS A 27 4.62 -16.42 11.03
CA HIS A 27 6.03 -16.02 10.92
C HIS A 27 6.34 -14.91 11.95
N PRO A 28 6.96 -15.27 13.11
CA PRO A 28 7.27 -14.30 14.17
C PRO A 28 8.11 -13.13 13.66
N GLY A 29 7.67 -11.90 13.94
CA GLY A 29 8.34 -10.67 13.51
C GLY A 29 7.95 -10.19 12.12
N PHE A 30 7.13 -10.93 11.37
CA PHE A 30 6.59 -10.54 10.08
C PHE A 30 5.10 -10.20 10.16
N ARG A 31 4.63 -9.44 9.17
CA ARG A 31 3.21 -9.12 9.00
C ARG A 31 2.45 -10.35 8.45
N PRO A 32 1.16 -10.51 8.79
CA PRO A 32 0.36 -11.62 8.27
C PRO A 32 0.05 -11.52 6.77
N ALA A 33 0.20 -10.31 6.19
CA ALA A 33 0.18 -10.04 4.76
C ALA A 33 1.26 -9.02 4.44
N HIS A 34 1.72 -8.96 3.21
CA HIS A 34 2.84 -8.13 2.79
C HIS A 34 4.09 -8.36 3.66
N ALA A 35 4.38 -9.62 3.98
CA ALA A 35 5.46 -10.00 4.88
C ALA A 35 6.84 -9.63 4.31
N ARG A 36 7.13 -10.01 3.05
CA ARG A 36 8.35 -9.62 2.34
C ARG A 36 8.26 -8.16 1.91
N GLY A 37 9.29 -7.37 2.19
CA GLY A 37 9.34 -5.97 1.75
C GLY A 37 10.59 -5.24 2.20
N ALA A 38 10.92 -4.19 1.48
CA ALA A 38 12.03 -3.29 1.70
C ALA A 38 11.54 -1.91 2.16
N LEU A 39 12.24 -1.31 3.11
CA LEU A 39 11.95 0.00 3.67
C LEU A 39 12.95 1.02 3.12
N LEU A 40 12.45 2.15 2.68
CA LEU A 40 13.26 3.27 2.16
C LEU A 40 12.92 4.54 2.93
N THR A 41 13.91 5.42 3.05
CA THR A 41 13.72 6.81 3.45
C THR A 41 13.61 7.70 2.22
N GLY A 42 13.11 8.92 2.43
CA GLY A 42 13.01 9.90 1.38
C GLY A 42 12.24 11.14 1.81
N SER A 43 11.79 11.88 0.83
CA SER A 43 11.04 13.12 1.03
C SER A 43 9.85 13.23 0.08
N PHE A 44 8.87 14.01 0.49
CA PHE A 44 7.74 14.42 -0.34
C PHE A 44 7.77 15.93 -0.51
N THR A 45 7.72 16.40 -1.74
CA THR A 45 7.62 17.81 -2.11
C THR A 45 6.24 18.07 -2.73
N PRO A 46 5.36 18.84 -2.07
CA PRO A 46 4.01 19.08 -2.59
C PRO A 46 4.04 20.01 -3.82
N SER A 47 3.05 19.85 -4.69
CA SER A 47 2.75 20.81 -5.75
C SER A 47 2.06 22.05 -5.17
N GLN A 48 2.05 23.14 -5.93
CA GLN A 48 1.28 24.34 -5.55
C GLN A 48 -0.23 24.09 -5.45
N GLN A 49 -0.75 23.16 -6.23
CA GLN A 49 -2.18 22.82 -6.24
C GLN A 49 -2.59 22.05 -4.97
N ALA A 50 -1.70 21.24 -4.37
CA ALA A 50 -2.01 20.43 -3.22
C ALA A 50 -2.49 21.24 -2.01
N ALA A 51 -1.84 22.37 -1.71
CA ALA A 51 -2.21 23.27 -0.61
C ALA A 51 -3.59 23.93 -0.82
N ALA A 52 -4.00 24.17 -2.06
CA ALA A 52 -5.32 24.70 -2.38
C ALA A 52 -6.43 23.66 -2.17
N LEU A 53 -6.13 22.36 -2.32
CA LEU A 53 -7.11 21.28 -2.22
C LEU A 53 -7.30 20.79 -0.78
N SER A 54 -6.27 20.85 0.06
CA SER A 54 -6.35 20.28 1.41
C SER A 54 -5.51 21.03 2.43
N SER A 55 -6.01 21.09 3.66
CA SER A 55 -5.28 21.62 4.83
C SER A 55 -4.30 20.62 5.46
N ALA A 56 -4.09 19.45 4.86
CA ALA A 56 -3.16 18.46 5.38
C ALA A 56 -1.73 19.02 5.42
N PRO A 57 -1.01 18.92 6.57
CA PRO A 57 0.27 19.62 6.76
C PRO A 57 1.33 19.29 5.71
N HIS A 58 1.38 18.05 5.22
CA HIS A 58 2.35 17.64 4.20
C HIS A 58 2.07 18.25 2.81
N PHE A 59 0.89 18.82 2.57
CA PHE A 59 0.58 19.55 1.34
C PHE A 59 0.92 21.05 1.40
N SER A 60 1.24 21.55 2.60
CA SER A 60 1.61 22.97 2.80
C SER A 60 3.09 23.16 3.18
N ALA A 61 3.75 22.10 3.64
CA ALA A 61 5.17 22.15 4.00
C ALA A 61 6.04 22.18 2.71
N PRO A 62 7.19 22.89 2.73
CA PRO A 62 8.09 22.88 1.58
C PRO A 62 8.65 21.49 1.24
N SER A 63 8.81 20.64 2.24
CA SER A 63 9.15 19.23 2.11
C SER A 63 8.74 18.48 3.39
N THR A 64 8.39 17.21 3.26
CA THR A 64 8.03 16.34 4.38
C THR A 64 8.86 15.05 4.31
N PRO A 65 9.60 14.69 5.39
CA PRO A 65 10.30 13.40 5.45
C PRO A 65 9.31 12.23 5.38
N ILE A 66 9.65 11.21 4.62
CA ILE A 66 8.80 10.03 4.47
C ILE A 66 9.55 8.74 4.78
N LEU A 67 8.78 7.70 5.12
CA LEU A 67 9.19 6.31 5.04
C LEU A 67 8.32 5.62 4.00
N ALA A 68 8.92 4.95 3.04
CA ALA A 68 8.20 4.15 2.06
C ALA A 68 8.55 2.67 2.20
N ARG A 69 7.60 1.81 1.87
CA ARG A 69 7.83 0.36 1.92
C ARG A 69 7.24 -0.32 0.70
N PHE A 70 8.11 -0.88 -0.13
CA PHE A 70 7.69 -1.83 -1.16
C PHE A 70 7.45 -3.22 -0.55
N SER A 71 6.55 -4.00 -1.12
CA SER A 71 6.23 -5.33 -0.61
C SER A 71 5.57 -6.26 -1.62
N SER A 72 5.71 -7.57 -1.39
CA SER A 72 4.92 -8.62 -2.03
C SER A 72 3.60 -8.84 -1.27
N SER A 73 2.55 -9.37 -1.92
CA SER A 73 1.20 -9.38 -1.34
C SER A 73 0.97 -10.39 -0.21
N THR A 74 1.69 -11.52 -0.19
CA THR A 74 1.43 -12.62 0.76
C THR A 74 2.01 -12.42 2.15
N GLY A 75 1.61 -13.30 3.09
CA GLY A 75 2.22 -13.43 4.41
C GLY A 75 3.49 -14.28 4.45
N ILE A 76 4.03 -14.73 3.30
CA ILE A 76 5.22 -15.56 3.18
C ILE A 76 6.46 -14.67 3.07
N PRO A 77 7.38 -14.68 4.07
CA PRO A 77 8.53 -13.75 4.08
C PRO A 77 9.55 -13.99 2.96
N GLN A 78 9.65 -15.21 2.44
CA GLN A 78 10.61 -15.60 1.39
C GLN A 78 9.94 -15.91 0.06
N ILE A 79 8.71 -15.42 -0.19
CA ILE A 79 8.06 -15.65 -1.49
C ILE A 79 8.94 -15.13 -2.63
N PRO A 80 9.23 -15.93 -3.68
CA PRO A 80 9.98 -15.46 -4.84
C PRO A 80 9.25 -14.30 -5.54
N ASP A 81 10.01 -13.37 -6.12
CA ASP A 81 9.43 -12.30 -6.94
C ASP A 81 8.83 -12.84 -8.24
N THR A 82 9.27 -14.00 -8.66
CA THR A 82 8.77 -14.74 -9.83
C THR A 82 7.47 -15.49 -9.57
N ASP A 83 7.07 -15.67 -8.29
CA ASP A 83 5.80 -16.31 -7.96
C ASP A 83 4.62 -15.37 -8.28
N PRO A 84 3.62 -15.78 -9.08
CA PRO A 84 2.47 -14.96 -9.40
C PRO A 84 1.66 -14.53 -8.18
N ASN A 85 1.68 -15.31 -7.08
CA ASN A 85 1.01 -14.96 -5.82
C ASN A 85 1.72 -13.80 -5.07
N ALA A 86 2.94 -13.45 -5.46
CA ALA A 86 3.61 -12.26 -4.94
C ALA A 86 2.96 -10.94 -5.40
N ASN A 87 2.13 -10.99 -6.44
CA ASN A 87 1.33 -9.87 -6.93
C ASN A 87 -0.07 -9.82 -6.27
N PRO A 88 -0.68 -8.62 -6.18
CA PRO A 88 -0.15 -7.30 -6.58
C PRO A 88 0.97 -6.83 -5.64
N ARG A 89 1.91 -6.02 -6.15
CA ARG A 89 2.95 -5.40 -5.32
C ARG A 89 2.36 -4.25 -4.53
N GLY A 90 2.88 -4.05 -3.32
CA GLY A 90 2.44 -2.97 -2.44
C GLY A 90 3.45 -1.84 -2.35
N LEU A 91 2.95 -0.61 -2.21
CA LEU A 91 3.69 0.57 -1.80
C LEU A 91 2.94 1.27 -0.67
N ALA A 92 3.57 1.35 0.50
CA ALA A 92 3.08 2.15 1.62
C ALA A 92 3.99 3.35 1.82
N ILE A 93 3.42 4.55 1.97
CA ILE A 93 4.15 5.79 2.23
C ILE A 93 3.64 6.37 3.54
N ARG A 94 4.55 6.63 4.49
CA ARG A 94 4.29 7.36 5.73
C ARG A 94 4.89 8.74 5.65
N PHE A 95 4.06 9.76 5.79
CA PHE A 95 4.48 11.15 5.94
C PHE A 95 4.72 11.43 7.43
N ASN A 96 5.96 11.76 7.79
CA ASN A 96 6.35 12.09 9.16
C ASN A 96 6.05 13.56 9.41
N LEU A 97 4.96 13.83 10.09
CA LEU A 97 4.50 15.20 10.39
C LEU A 97 5.19 15.73 11.66
N PRO A 98 5.24 17.06 11.85
CA PRO A 98 5.63 17.65 13.12
C PRO A 98 4.82 17.05 14.28
N SER A 99 5.46 16.89 15.43
CA SER A 99 4.76 16.42 16.63
C SER A 99 3.62 17.37 17.01
N THR A 100 2.56 16.81 17.57
CA THR A 100 1.45 17.59 18.11
C THR A 100 1.92 18.47 19.29
N PRO A 101 1.19 19.54 19.68
CA PRO A 101 1.58 20.41 20.78
C PRO A 101 1.82 19.69 22.11
N ASP A 102 1.15 18.55 22.33
CA ASP A 102 1.35 17.67 23.50
C ASP A 102 2.47 16.65 23.33
N GLY A 103 3.33 16.82 22.30
CA GLY A 103 4.53 16.02 22.05
C GLY A 103 4.26 14.64 21.45
N ARG A 104 3.03 14.32 21.06
CA ARG A 104 2.71 13.08 20.38
C ARG A 104 3.17 13.13 18.91
N ARG A 105 3.62 11.99 18.41
CA ARG A 105 3.97 11.85 16.99
C ARG A 105 2.73 11.99 16.13
N ALA A 106 2.88 12.72 15.03
CA ALA A 106 1.88 12.83 14.00
C ALA A 106 2.41 12.23 12.70
N HIS A 107 1.56 11.49 12.02
CA HIS A 107 1.84 10.96 10.68
C HIS A 107 0.52 10.74 9.95
N THR A 108 0.63 10.63 8.64
CA THR A 108 -0.44 10.13 7.78
C THR A 108 0.15 9.14 6.80
N ASP A 109 -0.65 8.16 6.38
CA ASP A 109 -0.19 7.03 5.58
C ASP A 109 -1.00 6.91 4.28
N ILE A 110 -0.32 6.57 3.19
CA ILE A 110 -0.95 6.08 1.96
C ILE A 110 -0.60 4.61 1.84
N ILE A 111 -1.62 3.77 1.61
CA ILE A 111 -1.46 2.35 1.29
C ILE A 111 -1.97 2.14 -0.12
N ALA A 112 -1.10 1.62 -0.98
CA ALA A 112 -1.36 1.42 -2.38
C ALA A 112 -0.80 0.08 -2.86
N HIS A 113 -1.33 -0.42 -3.97
CA HIS A 113 -0.83 -1.63 -4.64
C HIS A 113 -1.00 -1.52 -6.16
N THR A 114 -0.40 -2.44 -6.91
CA THR A 114 -0.34 -2.37 -8.38
C THR A 114 -1.65 -2.74 -9.08
N THR A 115 -2.76 -2.97 -8.35
CA THR A 115 -4.10 -3.15 -8.92
C THR A 115 -5.00 -1.98 -8.55
N PRO A 116 -5.84 -1.48 -9.48
CA PRO A 116 -6.65 -0.28 -9.29
C PRO A 116 -7.95 -0.51 -8.51
N SER A 117 -8.26 -1.76 -8.13
CA SER A 117 -9.43 -2.16 -7.33
C SER A 117 -9.06 -3.19 -6.26
N PHE A 118 -10.02 -3.49 -5.39
CA PHE A 118 -9.92 -4.51 -4.36
C PHE A 118 -10.99 -5.59 -4.60
N PRO A 119 -10.79 -6.86 -4.17
CA PRO A 119 -11.74 -7.95 -4.50
C PRO A 119 -13.09 -7.83 -3.78
N THR A 120 -13.15 -7.12 -2.66
CA THR A 120 -14.36 -7.04 -1.83
C THR A 120 -14.58 -5.63 -1.31
N ARG A 121 -15.83 -5.29 -1.03
CA ARG A 121 -16.22 -3.97 -0.53
C ARG A 121 -15.87 -3.79 0.95
N THR A 122 -16.01 -4.84 1.75
CA THR A 122 -15.84 -4.79 3.21
C THR A 122 -14.79 -5.77 3.72
N GLY A 123 -14.27 -5.55 4.92
CA GLY A 123 -13.38 -6.48 5.60
C GLY A 123 -14.04 -7.81 5.93
N ALA A 124 -15.35 -7.81 6.22
CA ALA A 124 -16.12 -9.04 6.47
C ALA A 124 -16.19 -9.90 5.21
N GLU A 125 -16.56 -9.31 4.07
CA GLU A 125 -16.55 -10.03 2.77
C GLU A 125 -15.14 -10.52 2.40
N PHE A 126 -14.09 -9.74 2.72
CA PHE A 126 -12.72 -10.19 2.49
C PHE A 126 -12.37 -11.41 3.35
N LEU A 127 -12.81 -11.45 4.59
CA LEU A 127 -12.66 -12.62 5.45
C LEU A 127 -13.38 -13.84 4.90
N GLU A 128 -14.59 -13.68 4.37
CA GLU A 128 -15.34 -14.75 3.72
C GLU A 128 -14.61 -15.26 2.47
N PHE A 129 -14.11 -14.35 1.64
CA PHE A 129 -13.29 -14.71 0.47
C PHE A 129 -12.05 -15.52 0.87
N LEU A 130 -11.30 -15.09 1.88
CA LEU A 130 -10.12 -15.81 2.37
C LEU A 130 -10.47 -17.20 2.94
N ARG A 131 -11.59 -17.32 3.66
CA ARG A 131 -12.09 -18.61 4.16
C ARG A 131 -12.50 -19.53 3.01
N ALA A 132 -13.20 -19.00 2.01
CA ALA A 132 -13.60 -19.76 0.83
C ALA A 132 -12.37 -20.24 0.03
N ALA A 133 -11.36 -19.41 -0.14
CA ALA A 133 -10.11 -19.76 -0.79
C ALA A 133 -9.36 -20.88 -0.02
N ALA A 134 -9.25 -20.75 1.30
CA ALA A 134 -8.62 -21.76 2.15
C ALA A 134 -9.35 -23.11 2.15
N ALA A 135 -10.67 -23.11 2.00
CA ALA A 135 -11.50 -24.30 1.91
C ALA A 135 -11.52 -24.92 0.50
N SER A 136 -10.76 -24.39 -0.45
CA SER A 136 -10.73 -24.83 -1.85
C SER A 136 -9.29 -25.20 -2.28
N PRO A 137 -8.70 -26.27 -1.69
CA PRO A 137 -7.36 -26.69 -2.07
C PRO A 137 -7.33 -27.22 -3.51
N PRO A 138 -6.16 -27.28 -4.16
CA PRO A 138 -5.99 -27.87 -5.47
C PRO A 138 -6.57 -29.29 -5.53
N GLY A 139 -7.42 -29.57 -6.53
CA GLY A 139 -8.08 -30.85 -6.70
C GLY A 139 -9.38 -31.03 -5.89
N ALA A 140 -9.88 -30.01 -5.19
CA ALA A 140 -11.19 -30.06 -4.55
C ALA A 140 -12.31 -30.20 -5.60
N GLU A 141 -13.39 -30.91 -5.21
CA GLU A 141 -14.54 -31.13 -6.08
C GLU A 141 -15.27 -29.81 -6.39
N SER A 142 -15.56 -29.58 -7.67
CA SER A 142 -16.33 -28.42 -8.14
C SER A 142 -17.85 -28.64 -7.99
N PRO A 143 -18.65 -27.59 -7.63
CA PRO A 143 -18.20 -26.26 -7.35
C PRO A 143 -17.58 -26.10 -5.94
N THR A 144 -16.33 -25.67 -5.90
CA THR A 144 -15.57 -25.38 -4.66
C THR A 144 -16.17 -24.22 -3.88
N ALA A 145 -15.73 -24.02 -2.63
CA ALA A 145 -16.19 -22.90 -1.81
C ALA A 145 -15.83 -21.54 -2.44
N VAL A 146 -14.63 -21.41 -3.04
CA VAL A 146 -14.22 -20.16 -3.71
C VAL A 146 -15.01 -19.92 -4.99
N GLU A 147 -15.34 -20.96 -5.78
CA GLU A 147 -16.19 -20.83 -6.97
C GLU A 147 -17.60 -20.37 -6.60
N LYS A 148 -18.18 -20.89 -5.52
CA LYS A 148 -19.49 -20.46 -5.00
C LYS A 148 -19.44 -18.99 -4.56
N PHE A 149 -18.39 -18.61 -3.84
CA PHE A 149 -18.20 -17.21 -3.42
C PHE A 149 -18.10 -16.29 -4.63
N LEU A 150 -17.23 -16.61 -5.59
CA LEU A 150 -17.03 -15.79 -6.81
C LEU A 150 -18.30 -15.71 -7.67
N GLY A 151 -19.09 -16.79 -7.73
CA GLY A 151 -20.38 -16.80 -8.40
C GLY A 151 -21.42 -15.86 -7.78
N ALA A 152 -21.34 -15.63 -6.47
CA ALA A 152 -22.20 -14.70 -5.74
C ALA A 152 -21.65 -13.25 -5.71
N HIS A 153 -20.36 -13.05 -6.02
CA HIS A 153 -19.65 -11.76 -5.93
C HIS A 153 -18.97 -11.41 -7.26
N PRO A 154 -19.71 -10.87 -8.24
CA PRO A 154 -19.17 -10.61 -9.58
C PRO A 154 -17.96 -9.65 -9.60
N ASP A 155 -17.88 -8.69 -8.67
CA ASP A 155 -16.72 -7.79 -8.57
C ASP A 155 -15.46 -8.55 -8.09
N ALA A 156 -15.62 -9.51 -7.17
CA ALA A 156 -14.51 -10.38 -6.74
C ALA A 156 -14.04 -11.28 -7.89
N LEU A 157 -14.99 -11.82 -8.68
CA LEU A 157 -14.66 -12.60 -9.87
C LEU A 157 -13.89 -11.75 -10.88
N ALA A 158 -14.36 -10.55 -11.18
CA ALA A 158 -13.67 -9.60 -12.08
C ALA A 158 -12.26 -9.28 -11.58
N PHE A 159 -12.09 -9.03 -10.28
CA PHE A 159 -10.77 -8.80 -9.68
C PHE A 159 -9.83 -10.01 -9.84
N VAL A 160 -10.32 -11.22 -9.59
CA VAL A 160 -9.51 -12.45 -9.71
C VAL A 160 -9.09 -12.68 -11.17
N GLN A 161 -9.97 -12.40 -12.13
CA GLN A 161 -9.70 -12.56 -13.56
C GLN A 161 -8.81 -11.43 -14.15
N THR A 162 -8.74 -10.27 -13.49
CA THR A 162 -7.89 -9.17 -13.95
C THR A 162 -6.41 -9.57 -13.90
N PRO A 163 -5.66 -9.42 -15.00
CA PRO A 163 -4.22 -9.69 -15.02
C PRO A 163 -3.46 -8.84 -13.99
N LYS A 164 -2.50 -9.47 -13.32
CA LYS A 164 -1.62 -8.81 -12.34
C LYS A 164 -0.16 -9.04 -12.75
N PRO A 165 0.29 -8.38 -13.83
CA PRO A 165 1.64 -8.59 -14.35
C PRO A 165 2.70 -8.18 -13.33
N SER A 166 3.82 -8.90 -13.34
CA SER A 166 4.97 -8.55 -12.51
C SER A 166 5.64 -7.29 -13.06
N PRO A 167 6.00 -6.30 -12.25
CA PRO A 167 6.71 -5.12 -12.75
C PRO A 167 8.17 -5.47 -13.08
N VAL A 168 8.77 -4.73 -14.01
CA VAL A 168 10.21 -4.82 -14.31
C VAL A 168 11.05 -4.40 -13.11
N SER A 169 10.60 -3.35 -12.40
CA SER A 169 11.17 -2.77 -11.19
C SER A 169 10.07 -2.19 -10.32
N PHE A 170 10.30 -2.09 -9.01
CA PHE A 170 9.42 -1.31 -8.15
C PHE A 170 9.33 0.15 -8.56
N ALA A 171 10.42 0.72 -9.09
CA ALA A 171 10.49 2.11 -9.56
C ALA A 171 9.66 2.37 -10.83
N SER A 172 9.41 1.33 -11.65
CA SER A 172 8.65 1.44 -12.90
C SER A 172 7.19 0.99 -12.80
N ALA A 173 6.71 0.70 -11.59
CA ALA A 173 5.32 0.29 -11.36
C ALA A 173 4.40 1.48 -11.05
N ALA A 174 3.12 1.36 -11.43
CA ALA A 174 2.07 2.25 -10.94
C ALA A 174 1.38 1.62 -9.72
N TYR A 175 1.06 2.47 -8.72
CA TYR A 175 0.38 2.04 -7.50
C TYR A 175 -0.90 2.84 -7.29
N PHE A 176 -1.93 2.17 -6.79
CA PHE A 176 -3.28 2.70 -6.65
C PHE A 176 -3.74 2.62 -5.20
N GLY A 177 -4.12 3.75 -4.63
CA GLY A 177 -4.88 3.80 -3.39
C GLY A 177 -6.35 3.59 -3.71
N VAL A 178 -6.86 2.38 -3.43
CA VAL A 178 -8.20 1.96 -3.88
C VAL A 178 -9.35 2.60 -3.09
N ASN A 179 -9.09 3.08 -1.88
CA ASN A 179 -10.09 3.76 -1.07
C ASN A 179 -10.29 5.20 -1.54
N ALA A 180 -11.54 5.61 -1.69
CA ALA A 180 -11.85 7.01 -1.90
C ALA A 180 -11.68 7.81 -0.61
N LEU A 181 -11.01 8.94 -0.73
CA LEU A 181 -10.79 9.91 0.33
C LEU A 181 -11.47 11.22 -0.06
N ARG A 182 -11.65 12.11 0.90
CA ARG A 182 -12.21 13.44 0.66
C ARG A 182 -11.22 14.50 1.11
N PHE A 183 -10.98 15.50 0.28
CA PHE A 183 -10.21 16.66 0.68
C PHE A 183 -10.91 17.45 1.79
N VAL A 184 -10.15 17.93 2.76
CA VAL A 184 -10.64 18.70 3.91
C VAL A 184 -9.81 19.97 4.06
N GLY A 185 -10.49 21.10 4.29
CA GLY A 185 -9.89 22.37 4.71
C GLY A 185 -9.31 23.25 3.62
N GLY A 186 -9.15 22.79 2.40
CA GLY A 186 -8.79 23.61 1.24
C GLY A 186 -10.05 24.21 0.59
N GLU A 187 -10.02 25.48 0.21
CA GLU A 187 -11.17 26.10 -0.47
C GLU A 187 -11.51 25.42 -1.79
N GLY A 188 -10.48 25.05 -2.57
CA GLY A 188 -10.63 24.35 -3.85
C GLY A 188 -10.99 22.87 -3.75
N GLY A 189 -10.75 22.23 -2.58
CA GLY A 189 -10.96 20.80 -2.40
C GLY A 189 -12.21 20.43 -1.61
N LYS A 190 -13.02 21.41 -1.17
CA LYS A 190 -14.16 21.16 -0.28
C LYS A 190 -15.20 20.22 -0.90
N GLY A 191 -15.36 19.05 -0.28
CA GLY A 191 -16.34 18.05 -0.70
C GLY A 191 -15.89 17.17 -1.88
N ILE A 192 -14.71 17.36 -2.43
CA ILE A 192 -14.19 16.58 -3.55
C ILE A 192 -13.67 15.24 -3.04
N PHE A 193 -14.16 14.15 -3.62
CA PHE A 193 -13.65 12.81 -3.43
C PHE A 193 -12.56 12.50 -4.46
N PHE A 194 -11.55 11.72 -4.03
CA PHE A 194 -10.43 11.33 -4.89
C PHE A 194 -9.86 9.97 -4.47
N ARG A 195 -9.08 9.35 -5.37
CA ARG A 195 -8.21 8.21 -5.08
C ARG A 195 -6.77 8.56 -5.41
N TYR A 196 -5.83 8.06 -4.60
CA TYR A 196 -4.42 8.23 -4.91
C TYR A 196 -4.00 7.37 -6.10
N ARG A 197 -3.21 7.95 -6.99
CA ARG A 197 -2.41 7.27 -8.00
C ARG A 197 -0.96 7.67 -7.83
N ILE A 198 -0.06 6.70 -7.81
CA ILE A 198 1.37 6.90 -7.65
C ILE A 198 2.01 6.30 -8.89
N VAL A 199 2.61 7.14 -9.72
CA VAL A 199 3.18 6.73 -11.00
C VAL A 199 4.66 7.14 -11.08
N PRO A 200 5.51 6.44 -11.84
CA PRO A 200 6.88 6.87 -12.06
C PRO A 200 6.91 8.35 -12.49
N ALA A 201 7.82 9.14 -11.91
CA ALA A 201 7.97 10.55 -12.28
C ALA A 201 8.53 10.70 -13.68
N GLU A 202 9.37 9.74 -14.09
CA GLU A 202 10.00 9.66 -15.39
C GLU A 202 9.79 8.27 -16.01
N GLY A 203 9.69 8.22 -17.31
CA GLY A 203 9.51 6.96 -18.06
C GLY A 203 8.06 6.44 -18.02
N GLU A 204 7.93 5.19 -18.44
CA GLU A 204 6.64 4.50 -18.55
C GLU A 204 6.51 3.39 -17.53
N VAL A 205 5.27 3.03 -17.21
CA VAL A 205 4.97 1.81 -16.43
C VAL A 205 5.40 0.59 -17.25
N LYS A 206 6.26 -0.25 -16.66
CA LYS A 206 6.83 -1.42 -17.35
C LYS A 206 6.53 -2.69 -16.57
N THR A 207 6.03 -3.68 -17.29
CA THR A 207 5.72 -5.01 -16.77
C THR A 207 6.40 -6.08 -17.60
N LEU A 208 6.59 -7.25 -17.00
CA LEU A 208 7.13 -8.45 -17.63
C LEU A 208 5.99 -9.35 -18.08
N ASP A 209 6.16 -10.03 -19.18
CA ASP A 209 5.31 -11.15 -19.54
C ASP A 209 5.69 -12.44 -18.77
N ALA A 210 4.91 -13.52 -18.93
CA ALA A 210 5.11 -14.75 -18.20
C ALA A 210 6.45 -15.46 -18.52
N GLU A 211 6.96 -15.32 -19.75
CA GLU A 211 8.24 -15.94 -20.15
C GLU A 211 9.42 -15.11 -19.63
N GLU A 212 9.31 -13.78 -19.67
CA GLU A 212 10.31 -12.87 -19.10
C GLU A 212 10.47 -13.07 -17.61
N VAL A 213 9.35 -13.27 -16.85
CA VAL A 213 9.38 -13.57 -15.41
C VAL A 213 10.15 -14.85 -15.11
N LYS A 214 9.99 -15.92 -15.92
CA LYS A 214 10.71 -17.19 -15.73
C LYS A 214 12.22 -17.05 -15.83
N GLY A 215 12.69 -16.06 -16.59
CA GLY A 215 14.11 -15.75 -16.75
C GLY A 215 14.72 -14.91 -15.63
N LYS A 216 13.93 -14.47 -14.64
CA LYS A 216 14.40 -13.62 -13.54
C LYS A 216 14.86 -14.44 -12.32
N ALA A 217 15.74 -13.84 -11.53
CA ALA A 217 16.10 -14.37 -10.21
C ALA A 217 14.93 -14.22 -9.21
N ASP A 218 14.88 -15.08 -8.20
CA ASP A 218 13.81 -15.10 -7.18
C ASP A 218 13.69 -13.81 -6.35
N SER A 219 14.70 -12.96 -6.36
CA SER A 219 14.72 -11.69 -5.63
C SER A 219 14.95 -10.47 -6.54
N TYR A 220 14.68 -10.58 -7.83
CA TYR A 220 15.07 -9.59 -8.83
C TYR A 220 14.56 -8.17 -8.50
N LEU A 221 13.38 -8.03 -7.92
CA LEU A 221 12.82 -6.71 -7.56
C LEU A 221 13.51 -6.11 -6.34
N PHE A 222 13.82 -6.92 -5.34
CA PHE A 222 14.46 -6.43 -4.12
C PHE A 222 15.96 -6.20 -4.32
N ASP A 223 16.64 -7.04 -5.12
CA ASP A 223 18.05 -6.88 -5.45
C ASP A 223 18.27 -5.63 -6.32
N GLU A 224 17.32 -5.33 -7.21
CA GLU A 224 17.37 -4.16 -8.09
C GLU A 224 17.30 -2.83 -7.31
N LEU A 225 16.62 -2.78 -6.15
CA LEU A 225 16.48 -1.53 -5.39
C LEU A 225 17.84 -0.93 -4.99
N ALA A 226 18.77 -1.76 -4.49
CA ALA A 226 20.10 -1.29 -4.09
C ALA A 226 20.91 -0.83 -5.32
N THR A 227 20.84 -1.59 -6.41
CA THR A 227 21.50 -1.27 -7.68
C THR A 227 20.94 0.02 -8.26
N HIS A 228 19.61 0.17 -8.28
CA HIS A 228 18.95 1.37 -8.79
C HIS A 228 19.41 2.63 -8.05
N LEU A 229 19.37 2.60 -6.71
CA LEU A 229 19.78 3.74 -5.88
C LEU A 229 21.25 4.09 -6.05
N GLY A 230 22.13 3.08 -6.28
CA GLY A 230 23.55 3.29 -6.54
C GLY A 230 23.87 3.86 -7.90
N ASP A 231 23.25 3.33 -8.95
CA ASP A 231 23.61 3.58 -10.34
C ASP A 231 22.74 4.69 -10.98
N SER A 232 21.43 4.72 -10.66
CA SER A 232 20.45 5.61 -11.27
C SER A 232 20.03 6.77 -10.36
N GLY A 233 20.40 6.72 -9.08
CA GLY A 233 20.02 7.72 -8.09
C GLY A 233 18.63 7.48 -7.50
N PRO A 234 18.01 8.52 -6.91
CA PRO A 234 16.74 8.39 -6.20
C PRO A 234 15.59 7.90 -7.07
N ILE A 235 14.74 7.03 -6.50
CA ILE A 235 13.49 6.61 -7.13
C ILE A 235 12.47 7.72 -6.95
N LYS A 236 11.84 8.16 -8.03
CA LYS A 236 10.89 9.26 -8.03
C LYS A 236 9.52 8.86 -8.55
N PHE A 237 8.48 9.29 -7.82
CA PHE A 237 7.10 9.12 -8.23
C PHE A 237 6.33 10.44 -8.18
N LYS A 238 5.40 10.61 -9.10
CA LYS A 238 4.33 11.60 -8.98
C LYS A 238 3.21 11.04 -8.11
N LEU A 239 2.81 11.80 -7.10
CA LEU A 239 1.60 11.53 -6.32
C LEU A 239 0.47 12.31 -6.96
N LEU A 240 -0.54 11.60 -7.48
CA LEU A 240 -1.69 12.16 -8.15
C LEU A 240 -2.97 11.87 -7.37
N ALA A 241 -3.95 12.77 -7.48
CA ALA A 241 -5.34 12.55 -7.09
C ALA A 241 -6.18 12.33 -8.34
N GLN A 242 -6.80 11.17 -8.49
CA GLN A 242 -7.88 10.95 -9.45
C GLN A 242 -9.16 11.48 -8.84
N ILE A 243 -9.75 12.47 -9.49
CA ILE A 243 -10.94 13.18 -8.99
C ILE A 243 -12.20 12.41 -9.33
N ALA A 244 -13.04 12.15 -8.34
CA ALA A 244 -14.34 11.52 -8.53
C ALA A 244 -15.36 12.49 -9.13
N ARG A 245 -16.29 11.93 -9.89
CA ARG A 245 -17.51 12.60 -10.39
C ARG A 245 -18.73 11.77 -9.95
N PRO A 246 -19.17 11.87 -8.69
CA PRO A 246 -20.33 11.10 -8.20
C PRO A 246 -21.60 11.37 -9.00
N GLU A 247 -21.77 12.61 -9.52
CA GLU A 247 -22.85 13.00 -10.41
C GLU A 247 -22.84 12.29 -11.77
N GLU A 248 -21.70 11.72 -12.15
CA GLU A 248 -21.53 10.89 -13.36
C GLU A 248 -21.47 9.39 -13.03
N GLY A 249 -21.77 9.01 -11.78
CA GLY A 249 -21.90 7.63 -11.36
C GLY A 249 -20.68 7.03 -10.67
N ASP A 250 -19.64 7.82 -10.33
CA ASP A 250 -18.49 7.31 -9.58
C ASP A 250 -18.87 6.92 -8.14
N VAL A 251 -18.70 5.66 -7.80
CA VAL A 251 -18.97 5.13 -6.46
C VAL A 251 -17.79 5.44 -5.54
N VAL A 252 -18.05 6.14 -4.42
CA VAL A 252 -17.01 6.64 -3.52
C VAL A 252 -16.89 5.87 -2.21
N ASP A 253 -17.71 4.84 -1.99
CA ASP A 253 -17.73 4.01 -0.78
C ASP A 253 -17.50 2.52 -1.07
N ASP A 254 -17.01 2.19 -2.28
CA ASP A 254 -16.77 0.83 -2.72
C ASP A 254 -15.43 0.71 -3.48
N ALA A 255 -14.47 0.03 -2.87
CA ALA A 255 -13.14 -0.17 -3.44
C ALA A 255 -13.11 -1.21 -4.58
N THR A 256 -14.20 -1.95 -4.81
CA THR A 256 -14.32 -2.88 -5.94
C THR A 256 -14.63 -2.16 -7.25
N LYS A 257 -15.22 -0.96 -7.18
CA LYS A 257 -15.66 -0.19 -8.35
C LYS A 257 -14.52 0.65 -8.90
N LEU A 258 -14.23 0.47 -10.18
CA LEU A 258 -13.27 1.30 -10.91
C LEU A 258 -13.91 2.64 -11.29
N TRP A 259 -13.13 3.70 -11.28
CA TRP A 259 -13.49 4.96 -11.92
C TRP A 259 -12.88 5.02 -13.32
N PRO A 260 -13.52 5.71 -14.28
CA PRO A 260 -12.98 5.84 -15.62
C PRO A 260 -11.57 6.43 -15.64
N ASP A 261 -10.71 5.91 -16.52
CA ASP A 261 -9.34 6.43 -16.67
C ASP A 261 -9.31 7.85 -17.24
N SER A 262 -10.40 8.31 -17.84
CA SER A 262 -10.59 9.68 -18.31
C SER A 262 -10.84 10.71 -17.21
N ARG A 263 -10.96 10.29 -15.94
CA ARG A 263 -11.12 11.23 -14.81
C ARG A 263 -9.87 12.09 -14.66
N GLU A 264 -10.11 13.34 -14.28
CA GLU A 264 -9.06 14.31 -14.04
C GLU A 264 -8.04 13.77 -13.03
N LEU A 265 -6.76 13.92 -13.37
CA LEU A 265 -5.63 13.61 -12.49
C LEU A 265 -4.98 14.93 -12.09
N VAL A 266 -5.02 15.23 -10.79
CA VAL A 266 -4.37 16.43 -10.22
C VAL A 266 -3.06 16.00 -9.55
N GLU A 267 -1.95 16.64 -9.92
CA GLU A 267 -0.67 16.39 -9.29
C GLU A 267 -0.61 17.01 -7.89
N LEU A 268 -0.41 16.16 -6.88
CA LEU A 268 -0.26 16.57 -5.48
C LEU A 268 1.18 16.80 -5.08
N GLY A 269 2.15 16.26 -5.81
CA GLY A 269 3.57 16.45 -5.56
C GLY A 269 4.42 15.27 -5.98
N GLU A 270 5.72 15.35 -5.65
CA GLU A 270 6.74 14.36 -5.94
C GLU A 270 7.18 13.62 -4.67
N VAL A 271 7.22 12.30 -4.75
CA VAL A 271 7.83 11.39 -3.78
C VAL A 271 9.22 11.04 -4.28
N THR A 272 10.25 11.34 -3.49
CA THR A 272 11.64 10.97 -3.76
C THR A 272 12.12 9.98 -2.71
N LEU A 273 12.59 8.80 -3.12
CA LEU A 273 13.14 7.76 -2.25
C LEU A 273 14.65 7.66 -2.54
N ASP A 274 15.46 7.91 -1.55
CA ASP A 274 16.91 8.15 -1.71
C ASP A 274 17.81 7.14 -0.98
N GLU A 275 17.29 6.42 0.02
CA GLU A 275 18.11 5.51 0.81
C GLU A 275 17.34 4.24 1.21
N LEU A 276 17.96 3.08 1.01
CA LEU A 276 17.46 1.80 1.49
C LEU A 276 17.84 1.61 2.96
N VAL A 277 16.84 1.35 3.81
CA VAL A 277 17.07 1.10 5.24
C VAL A 277 17.62 -0.31 5.43
N GLU A 278 18.76 -0.45 6.10
CA GLU A 278 19.38 -1.74 6.38
C GLU A 278 18.43 -2.69 7.12
N GLU A 279 18.58 -4.00 6.87
CA GLU A 279 17.63 -5.01 7.36
C GLU A 279 17.48 -5.02 8.89
N GLU A 280 18.56 -4.87 9.64
CA GLU A 280 18.52 -4.84 11.11
C GLU A 280 17.79 -3.62 11.65
N GLU A 281 18.01 -2.46 11.05
CA GLU A 281 17.29 -1.24 11.38
C GLU A 281 15.83 -1.31 10.91
N GLY A 282 15.58 -1.87 9.75
CA GLY A 282 14.24 -2.18 9.24
C GLY A 282 13.46 -3.13 10.15
N LYS A 283 14.09 -4.16 10.74
CA LYS A 283 13.47 -5.03 11.75
C LYS A 283 13.13 -4.26 13.02
N ARG A 284 14.00 -3.38 13.47
CA ARG A 284 13.75 -2.50 14.63
C ARG A 284 12.59 -1.53 14.36
N CYS A 285 12.58 -0.90 13.20
CA CYS A 285 11.49 0.00 12.76
C CYS A 285 10.16 -0.73 12.63
N ARG A 286 10.13 -1.95 12.09
CA ARG A 286 8.91 -2.77 12.01
C ARG A 286 8.33 -3.08 13.38
N ARG A 287 9.17 -3.45 14.36
CA ARG A 287 8.72 -3.75 15.74
C ARG A 287 8.14 -2.53 16.43
N THR A 288 8.63 -1.34 16.15
CA THR A 288 8.23 -0.10 16.83
C THR A 288 7.08 0.63 16.15
N SER A 289 6.89 0.46 14.85
CA SER A 289 5.79 1.08 14.10
C SER A 289 4.41 0.47 14.39
N PHE A 290 4.36 -0.73 14.97
CA PHE A 290 3.13 -1.47 15.27
C PHE A 290 2.95 -1.83 16.76
N SER A 291 3.85 -1.37 17.64
CA SER A 291 3.65 -1.51 19.08
C SER A 291 2.70 -0.43 19.56
N ILE A 292 1.59 -0.81 20.16
CA ILE A 292 0.75 0.04 21.01
C ILE A 292 1.68 0.65 22.08
N PRO A 293 1.70 1.96 22.32
CA PRO A 293 2.62 2.56 23.29
C PRO A 293 2.25 2.16 24.70
N SER A 294 3.00 1.25 25.29
CA SER A 294 3.14 1.17 26.73
C SER A 294 4.32 2.07 27.12
N GLN A 295 4.02 3.13 27.81
CA GLN A 295 4.87 4.05 28.59
C GLN A 295 6.40 4.01 28.45
N GLY A 296 6.97 5.16 28.12
CA GLY A 296 8.26 5.66 28.59
C GLY A 296 9.49 5.17 27.85
N PHE A 297 10.08 6.00 26.95
CA PHE A 297 11.46 5.84 26.52
C PHE A 297 12.21 7.16 26.23
N ARG A 298 13.48 7.19 26.70
CA ARG A 298 14.46 8.27 26.49
C ARG A 298 15.12 8.14 25.09
N ALA A 299 15.43 9.27 24.49
CA ALA A 299 16.10 9.39 23.20
C ALA A 299 17.57 8.94 23.25
N SER A 300 18.05 8.21 22.23
CA SER A 300 19.46 8.03 21.94
C SER A 300 19.87 8.93 20.75
N SER A 301 21.05 9.51 20.90
CA SER A 301 21.62 10.52 20.01
C SER A 301 22.34 9.88 18.83
N HIS A 302 21.68 9.79 17.66
CA HIS A 302 22.36 9.72 16.35
C HIS A 302 21.51 10.45 15.30
N PRO A 303 22.08 11.35 14.50
CA PRO A 303 21.31 12.33 13.72
C PRO A 303 20.83 11.84 12.34
N LYS A 304 21.02 10.61 11.92
CA LYS A 304 20.71 10.22 10.52
C LYS A 304 19.47 9.37 10.29
N ILE A 305 19.04 8.53 11.20
CA ILE A 305 17.75 7.83 11.04
C ILE A 305 17.12 7.64 12.41
N ARG A 306 16.05 8.37 12.70
CA ARG A 306 15.21 8.09 13.86
C ARG A 306 14.16 7.06 13.48
N CYS A 307 14.51 5.78 13.63
CA CYS A 307 13.46 4.76 13.74
C CYS A 307 12.60 5.10 14.94
N TRP A 308 11.35 5.37 14.71
CA TRP A 308 10.42 5.82 15.72
C TRP A 308 10.11 4.65 16.66
N ARG A 309 10.47 4.80 17.93
CA ARG A 309 10.01 3.95 19.03
C ARG A 309 8.58 4.23 19.41
#